data_7f3583b5c1d3bad9a0df824b61ec8ee5
#
_entry.id   7f3583b5c1d3bad9a0df824b61ec8ee5
#
_cell.length_a   1.000
_cell.length_b   1.000
_cell.length_c   1.000
_cell.angle_alpha   90.00
_cell.angle_beta   90.00
_cell.angle_gamma   90.00
#
_symmetry.space_group_name_H-M   'P 1'
#
loop_
_entity.id
_entity.type
_entity.pdbx_description
1 polymer ?
#
loop_
_entity_poly.entity_id
_entity_poly.type
_entity_poly.pdbx_seq_one_letter_code
_entity_poly.pdbx_strand_id
1 'polypeptide(L)'
;MRRLLVPSSALLWGLQLAFLSPALALILVNLYGATTTEVGWVLGIYNAGGFVAALLLPAYADKKHNYLGPMLVCGALTLLLAVVLASVTSLPIATIALVVIGGPAGVGSSLLFAHLRHGGASAVDIVNTRAIVSVAWVAGPPLATFIIGWFGNRAILLAIAAVAVLNITTTAVMITYRNADVRAAAADGTQPASPAATAEESPVGRLGIVLIMGAFILLQATNATAMTIMTVYVTETLHLDVQWAGIALGVAAALEVPALILIGRLSGRHSHLGLIATSCVAGIAFYLGLAFVTGPVLLIGLQVLNAWSFAGIAGIGLPLFQQMIPRPGLSTGLYMNTRRVGSIVSGPIIAFGSLTALGQRGIFLTCAGLTLTGLVIIAIARRTTKPARGDRLPATT
;
A
#
# COMPACT_ATOMS: atom_id res chain seq x y z
N MET A 1 7.01 -25.76 6.73
CA MET A 1 5.74 -25.28 6.13
C MET A 1 5.21 -24.05 6.84
N ARG A 2 5.05 -24.03 8.17
CA ARG A 2 4.47 -22.91 8.93
C ARG A 2 5.17 -21.55 8.69
N ARG A 3 6.52 -21.53 8.57
CA ARG A 3 7.31 -20.30 8.34
C ARG A 3 7.10 -19.67 6.94
N LEU A 4 6.57 -20.39 5.97
CA LEU A 4 6.35 -19.89 4.61
C LEU A 4 4.92 -19.38 4.38
N LEU A 5 3.97 -19.64 5.28
CA LEU A 5 2.56 -19.26 5.09
C LEU A 5 2.35 -17.75 4.99
N VAL A 6 2.96 -16.99 5.91
CA VAL A 6 2.86 -15.53 5.90
C VAL A 6 3.52 -14.92 4.66
N PRO A 7 4.79 -15.29 4.31
CA PRO A 7 5.41 -14.83 3.08
C PRO A 7 4.61 -15.17 1.81
N SER A 8 4.11 -16.41 1.72
CA SER A 8 3.29 -16.83 0.57
C SER A 8 1.98 -16.03 0.48
N SER A 9 1.28 -15.86 1.61
CA SER A 9 0.07 -15.06 1.66
C SER A 9 0.34 -13.60 1.26
N ALA A 10 1.43 -12.99 1.74
CA ALA A 10 1.83 -11.64 1.38
C ALA A 10 2.10 -11.49 -0.12
N LEU A 11 2.82 -12.45 -0.71
CA LEU A 11 3.08 -12.48 -2.15
C LEU A 11 1.79 -12.60 -2.96
N LEU A 12 0.90 -13.51 -2.58
CA LEU A 12 -0.36 -13.77 -3.29
C LEU A 12 -1.32 -12.57 -3.20
N TRP A 13 -1.47 -11.94 -2.02
CA TRP A 13 -2.26 -10.71 -1.88
C TRP A 13 -1.64 -9.54 -2.65
N GLY A 14 -0.31 -9.47 -2.72
CA GLY A 14 0.40 -8.52 -3.55
C GLY A 14 0.13 -8.74 -5.04
N LEU A 15 0.24 -9.97 -5.53
CA LEU A 15 -0.01 -10.35 -6.93
C LEU A 15 -1.46 -10.08 -7.34
N GLN A 16 -2.44 -10.35 -6.47
CA GLN A 16 -3.84 -10.07 -6.75
C GLN A 16 -4.06 -8.59 -7.10
N LEU A 17 -3.49 -7.68 -6.30
CA LEU A 17 -3.59 -6.24 -6.54
C LEU A 17 -2.75 -5.81 -7.76
N ALA A 18 -1.56 -6.37 -7.92
CA ALA A 18 -0.65 -6.05 -9.01
C ALA A 18 -1.15 -6.56 -10.37
N PHE A 19 -1.96 -7.61 -10.41
CA PHE A 19 -2.64 -8.07 -11.63
C PHE A 19 -3.86 -7.23 -11.95
N LEU A 20 -4.72 -6.98 -10.95
CA LEU A 20 -5.98 -6.28 -11.17
C LEU A 20 -5.76 -4.81 -11.55
N SER A 21 -4.85 -4.11 -10.88
CA SER A 21 -4.68 -2.67 -11.02
C SER A 21 -4.37 -2.21 -12.45
N PRO A 22 -3.34 -2.73 -13.17
CA PRO A 22 -3.09 -2.34 -14.55
C PRO A 22 -4.07 -2.95 -15.55
N ALA A 23 -4.59 -4.14 -15.26
CA ALA A 23 -5.51 -4.84 -16.15
C ALA A 23 -6.91 -4.21 -16.16
N LEU A 24 -7.33 -3.54 -15.07
CA LEU A 24 -8.70 -3.09 -14.90
C LEU A 24 -9.13 -2.10 -15.99
N ALA A 25 -8.27 -1.12 -16.33
CA ALA A 25 -8.56 -0.18 -17.39
C ALA A 25 -8.71 -0.88 -18.76
N LEU A 26 -7.81 -1.82 -19.07
CA LEU A 26 -7.86 -2.61 -20.31
C LEU A 26 -9.11 -3.51 -20.38
N ILE A 27 -9.49 -4.11 -19.26
CA ILE A 27 -10.72 -4.92 -19.14
C ILE A 27 -11.95 -4.05 -19.41
N LEU A 28 -12.03 -2.85 -18.80
CA LEU A 28 -13.15 -1.95 -18.98
C LEU A 28 -13.29 -1.49 -20.45
N VAL A 29 -12.19 -1.15 -21.11
CA VAL A 29 -12.21 -0.75 -22.52
C VAL A 29 -12.50 -1.94 -23.43
N ASN A 30 -11.76 -3.04 -23.30
CA ASN A 30 -11.77 -4.11 -24.29
C ASN A 30 -12.93 -5.14 -24.12
N LEU A 31 -13.40 -5.36 -22.88
CA LEU A 31 -14.52 -6.30 -22.64
C LEU A 31 -15.87 -5.61 -22.55
N TYR A 32 -15.92 -4.35 -22.12
CA TYR A 32 -17.16 -3.63 -21.88
C TYR A 32 -17.35 -2.41 -22.79
N GLY A 33 -16.38 -2.10 -23.66
CA GLY A 33 -16.45 -0.97 -24.60
C GLY A 33 -16.46 0.40 -23.92
N ALA A 34 -15.90 0.50 -22.70
CA ALA A 34 -15.91 1.74 -21.94
C ALA A 34 -15.06 2.80 -22.61
N THR A 35 -15.56 4.03 -22.69
CA THR A 35 -14.79 5.22 -23.09
C THR A 35 -13.77 5.58 -22.00
N THR A 36 -12.75 6.35 -22.35
CA THR A 36 -11.73 6.83 -21.38
C THR A 36 -12.36 7.56 -20.18
N THR A 37 -13.41 8.33 -20.43
CA THR A 37 -14.15 9.06 -19.40
C THR A 37 -14.89 8.09 -18.46
N GLU A 38 -15.57 7.07 -19.01
CA GLU A 38 -16.26 6.05 -18.22
C GLU A 38 -15.28 5.23 -17.39
N VAL A 39 -14.12 4.86 -17.94
CA VAL A 39 -13.04 4.21 -17.16
C VAL A 39 -12.67 5.04 -15.95
N GLY A 40 -12.48 6.35 -16.12
CA GLY A 40 -12.18 7.26 -15.01
C GLY A 40 -13.24 7.25 -13.92
N TRP A 41 -14.52 7.33 -14.31
CA TRP A 41 -15.64 7.28 -13.35
C TRP A 41 -15.74 5.92 -12.65
N VAL A 42 -15.65 4.81 -13.38
CA VAL A 42 -15.70 3.46 -12.81
C VAL A 42 -14.57 3.25 -11.80
N LEU A 43 -13.34 3.63 -12.14
CA LEU A 43 -12.21 3.54 -11.23
C LEU A 43 -12.37 4.44 -10.01
N GLY A 44 -12.93 5.65 -10.18
CA GLY A 44 -13.24 6.56 -9.07
C GLY A 44 -14.23 5.96 -8.09
N ILE A 45 -15.36 5.44 -8.59
CA ILE A 45 -16.41 4.83 -7.75
C ILE A 45 -15.90 3.53 -7.10
N TYR A 46 -15.15 2.70 -7.84
CA TYR A 46 -14.49 1.51 -7.29
C TYR A 46 -13.55 1.84 -6.13
N ASN A 47 -12.71 2.87 -6.28
CA ASN A 47 -11.81 3.32 -5.22
C ASN A 47 -12.57 3.86 -4.01
N ALA A 48 -13.70 4.57 -4.21
CA ALA A 48 -14.55 5.03 -3.12
C ALA A 48 -15.17 3.85 -2.36
N GLY A 49 -15.68 2.82 -3.06
CA GLY A 49 -16.16 1.58 -2.43
C GLY A 49 -15.06 0.86 -1.64
N GLY A 50 -13.87 0.76 -2.23
CA GLY A 50 -12.69 0.21 -1.57
C GLY A 50 -12.24 1.01 -0.33
N PHE A 51 -12.38 2.34 -0.36
CA PHE A 51 -12.10 3.21 0.79
C PHE A 51 -13.03 2.87 1.98
N VAL A 52 -14.32 2.79 1.73
CA VAL A 52 -15.32 2.41 2.74
C VAL A 52 -15.05 1.01 3.29
N ALA A 53 -14.82 0.04 2.40
CA ALA A 53 -14.55 -1.35 2.79
C ALA A 53 -13.27 -1.46 3.65
N ALA A 54 -12.23 -0.70 3.33
CA ALA A 54 -10.96 -0.69 4.08
C ALA A 54 -11.07 -0.07 5.49
N LEU A 55 -12.14 0.68 5.78
CA LEU A 55 -12.46 1.13 7.14
C LEU A 55 -13.33 0.12 7.87
N LEU A 56 -14.39 -0.37 7.22
CA LEU A 56 -15.42 -1.17 7.89
C LEU A 56 -14.95 -2.61 8.18
N LEU A 57 -14.34 -3.30 7.21
CA LEU A 57 -13.95 -4.71 7.38
C LEU A 57 -12.87 -4.90 8.45
N PRO A 58 -11.75 -4.13 8.47
CA PRO A 58 -10.77 -4.26 9.53
C PRO A 58 -11.30 -3.83 10.90
N ALA A 59 -12.18 -2.81 10.98
CA ALA A 59 -12.82 -2.41 12.24
C ALA A 59 -13.76 -3.50 12.77
N TYR A 60 -14.47 -4.22 11.89
CA TYR A 60 -15.25 -5.39 12.26
C TYR A 60 -14.35 -6.53 12.75
N ALA A 61 -13.24 -6.79 12.05
CA ALA A 61 -12.26 -7.81 12.44
C ALA A 61 -11.65 -7.52 13.83
N ASP A 62 -11.39 -6.24 14.15
CA ASP A 62 -10.92 -5.81 15.48
C ASP A 62 -11.94 -6.16 16.57
N LYS A 63 -13.25 -5.90 16.35
CA LYS A 63 -14.30 -6.22 17.33
C LYS A 63 -14.43 -7.72 17.61
N LYS A 64 -14.14 -8.56 16.60
CA LYS A 64 -14.25 -10.01 16.68
C LYS A 64 -12.91 -10.69 17.02
N HIS A 65 -11.81 -9.93 17.11
CA HIS A 65 -10.44 -10.45 17.22
C HIS A 65 -10.14 -11.57 16.22
N ASN A 66 -10.75 -11.48 15.03
CA ASN A 66 -10.65 -12.48 13.98
C ASN A 66 -10.40 -11.81 12.63
N TYR A 67 -9.16 -11.84 12.18
CA TYR A 67 -8.72 -11.25 10.90
C TYR A 67 -8.74 -12.26 9.75
N LEU A 68 -8.48 -13.55 10.07
CA LEU A 68 -8.38 -14.61 9.07
C LEU A 68 -9.75 -14.96 8.45
N GLY A 69 -10.84 -14.92 9.23
CA GLY A 69 -12.18 -15.15 8.70
C GLY A 69 -12.59 -14.12 7.63
N PRO A 70 -12.57 -12.81 7.92
CA PRO A 70 -12.79 -11.77 6.91
C PRO A 70 -11.78 -11.83 5.74
N MET A 71 -10.52 -12.21 5.98
CA MET A 71 -9.52 -12.38 4.92
C MET A 71 -9.91 -13.52 3.95
N LEU A 72 -10.44 -14.64 4.49
CA LEU A 72 -10.98 -15.73 3.67
C LEU A 72 -12.14 -15.26 2.80
N VAL A 73 -13.05 -14.45 3.37
CA VAL A 73 -14.17 -13.84 2.63
C VAL A 73 -13.65 -12.92 1.52
N CYS A 74 -12.63 -12.10 1.77
CA CYS A 74 -12.00 -11.28 0.73
C CYS A 74 -11.45 -12.13 -0.44
N GLY A 75 -10.83 -13.27 -0.15
CA GLY A 75 -10.38 -14.22 -1.18
C GLY A 75 -11.55 -14.79 -2.00
N ALA A 76 -12.63 -15.20 -1.33
CA ALA A 76 -13.85 -15.68 -2.01
C ALA A 76 -14.50 -14.58 -2.85
N LEU A 77 -14.56 -13.34 -2.36
CA LEU A 77 -15.07 -12.19 -3.12
C LEU A 77 -14.18 -11.88 -4.34
N THR A 78 -12.86 -12.05 -4.25
CA THR A 78 -11.97 -11.90 -5.40
C THR A 78 -12.27 -12.95 -6.48
N LEU A 79 -12.45 -14.21 -6.08
CA LEU A 79 -12.82 -15.28 -7.00
C LEU A 79 -14.17 -15.00 -7.65
N LEU A 80 -15.16 -14.60 -6.85
CA LEU A 80 -16.49 -14.22 -7.34
C LEU A 80 -16.41 -13.04 -8.31
N LEU A 81 -15.62 -12.02 -8.00
CA LEU A 81 -15.40 -10.86 -8.89
C LEU A 81 -14.82 -11.30 -10.23
N ALA A 82 -13.80 -12.15 -10.22
CA ALA A 82 -13.19 -12.65 -11.46
C ALA A 82 -14.19 -13.41 -12.33
N VAL A 83 -15.04 -14.26 -11.73
CA VAL A 83 -16.09 -15.00 -12.42
C VAL A 83 -17.15 -14.05 -12.96
N VAL A 84 -17.63 -13.10 -12.18
CA VAL A 84 -18.65 -12.12 -12.60
C VAL A 84 -18.11 -11.28 -13.75
N LEU A 85 -16.89 -10.73 -13.65
CA LEU A 85 -16.27 -9.94 -14.74
C LEU A 85 -16.01 -10.78 -16.01
N ALA A 86 -15.80 -12.08 -15.89
CA ALA A 86 -15.65 -12.97 -17.06
C ALA A 86 -16.97 -13.28 -17.76
N SER A 87 -18.09 -13.28 -17.04
CA SER A 87 -19.41 -13.70 -17.54
C SER A 87 -20.33 -12.54 -17.96
N VAL A 88 -20.11 -11.35 -17.41
CA VAL A 88 -20.93 -10.16 -17.71
C VAL A 88 -20.39 -9.42 -18.94
N THR A 89 -21.28 -8.79 -19.70
CA THR A 89 -20.94 -7.95 -20.88
C THR A 89 -21.37 -6.50 -20.72
N SER A 90 -22.08 -6.17 -19.65
CA SER A 90 -22.63 -4.83 -19.39
C SER A 90 -21.73 -4.04 -18.46
N LEU A 91 -21.32 -2.83 -18.88
CA LEU A 91 -20.50 -1.91 -18.09
C LEU A 91 -21.13 -1.52 -16.74
N PRO A 92 -22.43 -1.18 -16.64
CA PRO A 92 -23.08 -0.89 -15.36
C PRO A 92 -23.00 -2.04 -14.36
N ILE A 93 -23.24 -3.29 -14.81
CA ILE A 93 -23.19 -4.47 -13.95
C ILE A 93 -21.74 -4.72 -13.50
N ALA A 94 -20.76 -4.60 -14.40
CA ALA A 94 -19.35 -4.70 -14.06
C ALA A 94 -18.94 -3.63 -13.02
N THR A 95 -19.45 -2.40 -13.16
CA THR A 95 -19.22 -1.31 -12.21
C THR A 95 -19.77 -1.64 -10.82
N ILE A 96 -21.01 -2.11 -10.75
CA ILE A 96 -21.62 -2.54 -9.48
C ILE A 96 -20.81 -3.69 -8.85
N ALA A 97 -20.41 -4.68 -9.65
CA ALA A 97 -19.59 -5.79 -9.17
C ALA A 97 -18.26 -5.31 -8.62
N LEU A 98 -17.57 -4.38 -9.31
CA LEU A 98 -16.33 -3.79 -8.86
C LEU A 98 -16.49 -3.07 -7.51
N VAL A 99 -17.57 -2.32 -7.32
CA VAL A 99 -17.80 -1.55 -6.09
C VAL A 99 -18.19 -2.48 -4.94
N VAL A 100 -19.20 -3.34 -5.15
CA VAL A 100 -19.81 -4.15 -4.08
C VAL A 100 -18.95 -5.37 -3.73
N ILE A 101 -18.32 -6.00 -4.72
CA ILE A 101 -17.52 -7.20 -4.55
C ILE A 101 -16.03 -6.83 -4.51
N GLY A 102 -15.57 -6.07 -5.50
CA GLY A 102 -14.17 -5.72 -5.67
C GLY A 102 -13.62 -4.80 -4.57
N GLY A 103 -14.42 -3.84 -4.10
CA GLY A 103 -14.05 -2.97 -2.99
C GLY A 103 -13.66 -3.76 -1.74
N PRO A 104 -14.55 -4.60 -1.19
CA PRO A 104 -14.23 -5.49 -0.07
C PRO A 104 -13.12 -6.51 -0.38
N ALA A 105 -13.10 -7.10 -1.58
CA ALA A 105 -12.07 -8.05 -2.01
C ALA A 105 -10.65 -7.47 -1.89
N GLY A 106 -10.47 -6.17 -2.16
CA GLY A 106 -9.19 -5.48 -2.08
C GLY A 106 -8.66 -5.24 -0.65
N VAL A 107 -9.41 -5.63 0.39
CA VAL A 107 -9.02 -5.39 1.79
C VAL A 107 -8.17 -6.53 2.38
N GLY A 108 -8.05 -7.68 1.70
CA GLY A 108 -7.38 -8.85 2.23
C GLY A 108 -5.94 -8.63 2.69
N SER A 109 -5.14 -7.86 1.96
CA SER A 109 -3.79 -7.49 2.39
C SER A 109 -3.77 -6.67 3.70
N SER A 110 -4.74 -5.77 3.89
CA SER A 110 -4.88 -5.00 5.14
C SER A 110 -5.16 -5.91 6.33
N LEU A 111 -6.01 -6.92 6.14
CA LEU A 111 -6.33 -7.91 7.17
C LEU A 111 -5.14 -8.81 7.50
N LEU A 112 -4.31 -9.15 6.51
CA LEU A 112 -3.05 -9.88 6.75
C LEU A 112 -2.11 -9.10 7.69
N PHE A 113 -1.88 -7.82 7.41
CA PHE A 113 -1.01 -6.99 8.25
C PHE A 113 -1.62 -6.73 9.63
N ALA A 114 -2.95 -6.61 9.73
CA ALA A 114 -3.64 -6.52 11.01
C ALA A 114 -3.52 -7.82 11.82
N HIS A 115 -3.63 -8.98 11.16
CA HIS A 115 -3.40 -10.28 11.77
C HIS A 115 -1.98 -10.44 12.32
N LEU A 116 -0.97 -10.05 11.55
CA LEU A 116 0.43 -10.06 11.97
C LEU A 116 0.64 -9.20 13.22
N ARG A 117 0.12 -7.98 13.21
CA ARG A 117 0.24 -7.08 14.36
C ARG A 117 -0.47 -7.63 15.59
N HIS A 118 -1.68 -8.16 15.43
CA HIS A 118 -2.43 -8.80 16.50
C HIS A 118 -1.68 -10.02 17.08
N GLY A 119 -0.97 -10.77 16.24
CA GLY A 119 -0.11 -11.89 16.62
C GLY A 119 1.23 -11.49 17.24
N GLY A 120 1.47 -10.21 17.52
CA GLY A 120 2.70 -9.71 18.15
C GLY A 120 3.89 -9.55 17.21
N ALA A 121 3.68 -9.53 15.87
CA ALA A 121 4.76 -9.30 14.92
C ALA A 121 5.45 -7.95 15.18
N SER A 122 6.79 -7.96 15.11
CA SER A 122 7.60 -6.76 15.25
C SER A 122 7.44 -5.82 14.03
N ALA A 123 7.86 -4.57 14.19
CA ALA A 123 7.92 -3.62 13.07
C ALA A 123 8.80 -4.14 11.95
N VAL A 124 9.90 -4.82 12.26
CA VAL A 124 10.83 -5.44 11.30
C VAL A 124 10.10 -6.51 10.47
N ASP A 125 9.32 -7.38 11.13
CA ASP A 125 8.56 -8.44 10.43
C ASP A 125 7.52 -7.85 9.48
N ILE A 126 6.85 -6.78 9.89
CA ILE A 126 5.86 -6.07 9.08
C ILE A 126 6.53 -5.44 7.85
N VAL A 127 7.67 -4.77 8.02
CA VAL A 127 8.43 -4.17 6.91
C VAL A 127 8.97 -5.24 5.96
N ASN A 128 9.50 -6.34 6.47
CA ASN A 128 9.96 -7.46 5.65
C ASN A 128 8.80 -8.10 4.87
N THR A 129 7.64 -8.27 5.50
CA THR A 129 6.42 -8.74 4.81
C THR A 129 5.98 -7.75 3.73
N ARG A 130 6.12 -6.45 3.98
CA ARG A 130 5.86 -5.41 2.98
C ARG A 130 6.80 -5.50 1.80
N ALA A 131 8.09 -5.81 2.02
CA ALA A 131 9.06 -6.03 0.94
C ALA A 131 8.64 -7.18 0.00
N ILE A 132 8.05 -8.27 0.55
CA ILE A 132 7.51 -9.37 -0.26
C ILE A 132 6.34 -8.90 -1.14
N VAL A 133 5.45 -8.06 -0.59
CA VAL A 133 4.37 -7.44 -1.39
C VAL A 133 4.95 -6.56 -2.51
N SER A 134 6.05 -5.84 -2.27
CA SER A 134 6.72 -5.03 -3.30
C SER A 134 7.31 -5.88 -4.42
N VAL A 135 7.84 -7.07 -4.13
CA VAL A 135 8.25 -8.04 -5.18
C VAL A 135 7.08 -8.40 -6.11
N ALA A 136 5.87 -8.59 -5.54
CA ALA A 136 4.68 -8.83 -6.35
C ALA A 136 4.33 -7.63 -7.25
N TRP A 137 4.55 -6.41 -6.80
CA TRP A 137 4.33 -5.20 -7.61
C TRP A 137 5.39 -5.00 -8.71
N VAL A 138 6.62 -5.48 -8.51
CA VAL A 138 7.66 -5.47 -9.55
C VAL A 138 7.33 -6.48 -10.65
N ALA A 139 6.94 -7.69 -10.28
CA ALA A 139 6.67 -8.79 -11.23
C ALA A 139 5.25 -8.75 -11.81
N GLY A 140 4.27 -8.28 -11.05
CA GLY A 140 2.85 -8.37 -11.38
C GLY A 140 2.46 -7.65 -12.67
N PRO A 141 2.73 -6.34 -12.85
CA PRO A 141 2.34 -5.63 -14.05
C PRO A 141 2.95 -6.21 -15.33
N PRO A 142 4.25 -6.55 -15.42
CA PRO A 142 4.79 -7.24 -16.59
C PRO A 142 4.13 -8.59 -16.86
N LEU A 143 3.88 -9.39 -15.84
CA LEU A 143 3.18 -10.67 -15.98
C LEU A 143 1.73 -10.47 -16.45
N ALA A 144 1.02 -9.47 -15.92
CA ALA A 144 -0.34 -9.16 -16.33
C ALA A 144 -0.41 -8.75 -17.81
N THR A 145 0.49 -7.87 -18.25
CA THR A 145 0.56 -7.44 -19.66
C THR A 145 0.97 -8.57 -20.58
N PHE A 146 1.89 -9.45 -20.17
CA PHE A 146 2.25 -10.65 -20.89
C PHE A 146 1.06 -11.60 -21.06
N ILE A 147 0.32 -11.89 -19.98
CA ILE A 147 -0.88 -12.74 -20.01
C ILE A 147 -1.92 -12.16 -20.95
N ILE A 148 -2.18 -10.86 -20.87
CA ILE A 148 -3.15 -10.18 -21.74
C ILE A 148 -2.70 -10.22 -23.20
N GLY A 149 -1.43 -9.96 -23.49
CA GLY A 149 -0.87 -9.91 -24.83
C GLY A 149 -0.87 -11.26 -25.54
N TRP A 150 -0.62 -12.36 -24.83
CA TRP A 150 -0.52 -13.70 -25.42
C TRP A 150 -1.84 -14.47 -25.39
N PHE A 151 -2.65 -14.31 -24.36
CA PHE A 151 -3.85 -15.11 -24.11
C PHE A 151 -5.15 -14.31 -24.13
N GLY A 152 -5.05 -12.98 -24.34
CA GLY A 152 -6.19 -12.09 -24.40
C GLY A 152 -6.69 -11.59 -23.04
N ASN A 153 -7.61 -10.60 -23.08
CA ASN A 153 -8.07 -9.86 -21.89
C ASN A 153 -8.82 -10.73 -20.86
N ARG A 154 -9.44 -11.83 -21.28
CA ARG A 154 -10.13 -12.75 -20.34
C ARG A 154 -9.16 -13.63 -19.56
N ALA A 155 -7.98 -13.90 -20.10
CA ALA A 155 -6.99 -14.75 -19.44
C ALA A 155 -6.47 -14.14 -18.13
N ILE A 156 -6.39 -12.82 -18.02
CA ILE A 156 -5.99 -12.18 -16.77
C ILE A 156 -7.01 -12.40 -15.65
N LEU A 157 -8.31 -12.52 -15.98
CA LEU A 157 -9.34 -12.86 -14.99
C LEU A 157 -9.16 -14.29 -14.47
N LEU A 158 -8.75 -15.23 -15.33
CA LEU A 158 -8.39 -16.59 -14.89
C LEU A 158 -7.16 -16.59 -14.00
N ALA A 159 -6.14 -15.78 -14.31
CA ALA A 159 -4.97 -15.64 -13.46
C ALA A 159 -5.33 -15.06 -12.08
N ILE A 160 -6.20 -14.02 -12.04
CA ILE A 160 -6.72 -13.45 -10.79
C ILE A 160 -7.53 -14.51 -10.01
N ALA A 161 -8.36 -15.30 -10.68
CA ALA A 161 -9.11 -16.39 -10.07
C ALA A 161 -8.18 -17.46 -9.47
N ALA A 162 -7.12 -17.85 -10.18
CA ALA A 162 -6.12 -18.79 -9.69
C ALA A 162 -5.41 -18.24 -8.43
N VAL A 163 -4.97 -16.98 -8.45
CA VAL A 163 -4.39 -16.31 -7.27
C VAL A 163 -5.39 -16.26 -6.12
N ALA A 164 -6.68 -16.00 -6.40
CA ALA A 164 -7.73 -15.98 -5.37
C ALA A 164 -7.92 -17.37 -4.72
N VAL A 165 -7.90 -18.44 -5.50
CA VAL A 165 -7.94 -19.83 -4.98
C VAL A 165 -6.74 -20.10 -4.07
N LEU A 166 -5.54 -19.69 -4.48
CA LEU A 166 -4.33 -19.82 -3.65
C LEU A 166 -4.43 -18.97 -2.37
N ASN A 167 -5.00 -17.75 -2.43
CA ASN A 167 -5.26 -16.91 -1.24
C ASN A 167 -6.26 -17.58 -0.29
N ILE A 168 -7.33 -18.16 -0.82
CA ILE A 168 -8.31 -18.92 -0.02
C ILE A 168 -7.62 -20.11 0.66
N THR A 169 -6.84 -20.89 -0.09
CA THR A 169 -6.15 -22.08 0.40
C THR A 169 -5.13 -21.72 1.50
N THR A 170 -4.27 -20.73 1.25
CA THR A 170 -3.27 -20.29 2.25
C THR A 170 -3.94 -19.76 3.51
N THR A 171 -5.02 -19.00 3.38
CA THR A 171 -5.79 -18.48 4.52
C THR A 171 -6.49 -19.61 5.29
N ALA A 172 -7.09 -20.59 4.61
CA ALA A 172 -7.71 -21.74 5.23
C ALA A 172 -6.67 -22.57 6.01
N VAL A 173 -5.48 -22.76 5.45
CA VAL A 173 -4.35 -23.43 6.15
C VAL A 173 -3.93 -22.64 7.39
N MET A 174 -3.87 -21.29 7.32
CA MET A 174 -3.57 -20.46 8.49
C MET A 174 -4.64 -20.62 9.58
N ILE A 175 -5.92 -20.71 9.23
CA ILE A 175 -7.02 -20.94 10.15
C ILE A 175 -6.89 -22.31 10.82
N THR A 176 -6.57 -23.38 10.07
CA THR A 176 -6.42 -24.73 10.64
C THR A 176 -5.27 -24.79 11.62
N TYR A 177 -4.12 -24.18 11.34
CA TYR A 177 -3.01 -24.10 12.30
C TYR A 177 -3.37 -23.31 13.55
N ARG A 178 -4.02 -22.15 13.42
CA ARG A 178 -4.50 -21.39 14.57
C ARG A 178 -5.44 -22.22 15.45
N ASN A 179 -6.39 -22.91 14.84
CA ASN A 179 -7.35 -23.73 15.58
C ASN A 179 -6.69 -24.93 16.27
N ALA A 180 -5.65 -25.51 15.65
CA ALA A 180 -4.86 -26.58 16.27
C ALA A 180 -4.10 -26.07 17.50
N ASP A 181 -3.48 -24.87 17.40
CA ASP A 181 -2.78 -24.26 18.55
C ASP A 181 -3.72 -23.95 19.71
N VAL A 182 -4.92 -23.41 19.43
CA VAL A 182 -5.94 -23.14 20.45
C VAL A 182 -6.40 -24.42 21.13
N ARG A 183 -6.58 -25.51 20.36
CA ARG A 183 -6.95 -26.82 20.94
C ARG A 183 -5.83 -27.43 21.80
N ALA A 184 -4.57 -27.31 21.36
CA ALA A 184 -3.43 -27.78 22.11
C ALA A 184 -3.29 -27.02 23.44
N ALA A 185 -3.40 -25.69 23.42
CA ALA A 185 -3.37 -24.86 24.62
C ALA A 185 -4.53 -25.16 25.59
N ALA A 186 -5.71 -25.46 25.07
CA ALA A 186 -6.86 -25.86 25.88
C ALA A 186 -6.66 -27.25 26.52
N ALA A 187 -5.97 -28.18 25.85
CA ALA A 187 -5.65 -29.50 26.37
C ALA A 187 -4.58 -29.45 27.49
N ASP A 188 -3.62 -28.51 27.37
CA ASP A 188 -2.56 -28.31 28.39
C ASP A 188 -3.01 -27.45 29.59
N GLY A 189 -4.30 -27.05 29.65
CA GLY A 189 -4.83 -26.21 30.74
C GLY A 189 -4.24 -24.78 30.77
N THR A 190 -3.37 -24.42 29.82
CA THR A 190 -2.87 -23.09 29.61
C THR A 190 -3.90 -22.32 28.81
N GLN A 191 -4.62 -21.39 29.44
CA GLN A 191 -5.40 -20.44 28.67
C GLN A 191 -4.45 -19.77 27.66
N PRO A 192 -4.77 -19.77 26.34
CA PRO A 192 -4.05 -18.95 25.39
C PRO A 192 -4.07 -17.56 26.01
N ALA A 193 -2.91 -16.95 26.19
CA ALA A 193 -2.85 -15.55 26.58
C ALA A 193 -3.64 -14.80 25.54
N SER A 194 -4.88 -14.50 25.86
CA SER A 194 -5.66 -13.51 25.10
C SER A 194 -4.79 -12.29 25.19
N PRO A 195 -4.30 -11.72 24.06
CA PRO A 195 -3.63 -10.45 24.14
C PRO A 195 -4.64 -9.54 24.82
N ALA A 196 -4.37 -9.16 26.06
CA ALA A 196 -5.25 -8.30 26.80
C ALA A 196 -5.48 -7.10 25.90
N ALA A 197 -6.71 -6.97 25.42
CA ALA A 197 -7.21 -5.73 24.89
C ALA A 197 -7.34 -4.77 26.08
N THR A 198 -6.21 -4.43 26.68
CA THR A 198 -6.09 -3.19 27.41
C THR A 198 -6.41 -2.14 26.36
N ALA A 199 -7.49 -1.43 26.57
CA ALA A 199 -7.77 -0.17 25.90
C ALA A 199 -6.63 0.77 26.33
N GLU A 200 -5.41 0.50 25.86
CA GLU A 200 -4.29 1.42 25.98
C GLU A 200 -4.72 2.68 25.25
N GLU A 201 -4.88 3.74 26.03
CA GLU A 201 -5.03 5.07 25.46
C GLU A 201 -3.91 5.26 24.45
N SER A 202 -4.30 5.66 23.25
CA SER A 202 -3.35 5.95 22.18
C SER A 202 -2.26 6.86 22.73
N PRO A 203 -0.97 6.49 22.64
CA PRO A 203 0.13 7.30 23.15
C PRO A 203 0.22 8.65 22.45
N VAL A 204 -0.54 8.80 21.36
CA VAL A 204 -0.62 10.03 20.53
C VAL A 204 -2.02 10.63 20.65
N GLY A 205 -2.12 11.89 21.00
CA GLY A 205 -3.40 12.61 21.04
C GLY A 205 -4.07 12.62 19.65
N ARG A 206 -5.41 12.77 19.63
CA ARG A 206 -6.21 12.78 18.39
C ARG A 206 -5.68 13.75 17.34
N LEU A 207 -5.23 14.94 17.75
CA LEU A 207 -4.61 15.93 16.85
C LEU A 207 -3.35 15.37 16.18
N GLY A 208 -2.48 14.69 16.93
CA GLY A 208 -1.27 14.09 16.39
C GLY A 208 -1.57 13.01 15.34
N ILE A 209 -2.60 12.19 15.57
CA ILE A 209 -3.06 11.18 14.59
C ILE A 209 -3.53 11.86 13.30
N VAL A 210 -4.37 12.91 13.41
CA VAL A 210 -4.89 13.63 12.24
C VAL A 210 -3.76 14.31 11.46
N LEU A 211 -2.80 14.93 12.15
CA LEU A 211 -1.63 15.56 11.52
C LEU A 211 -0.77 14.53 10.77
N ILE A 212 -0.48 13.40 11.38
CA ILE A 212 0.31 12.34 10.74
C ILE A 212 -0.45 11.75 9.55
N MET A 213 -1.77 11.53 9.65
CA MET A 213 -2.60 11.10 8.52
C MET A 213 -2.53 12.10 7.36
N GLY A 214 -2.69 13.40 7.65
CA GLY A 214 -2.58 14.46 6.65
C GLY A 214 -1.21 14.48 5.97
N ALA A 215 -0.13 14.37 6.74
CA ALA A 215 1.22 14.27 6.20
C ALA A 215 1.37 13.05 5.27
N PHE A 216 0.87 11.87 5.69
CA PHE A 216 0.93 10.67 4.84
C PHE A 216 0.10 10.80 3.57
N ILE A 217 -1.07 11.45 3.61
CA ILE A 217 -1.86 11.75 2.40
C ILE A 217 -1.04 12.60 1.44
N LEU A 218 -0.36 13.66 1.90
CA LEU A 218 0.51 14.49 1.06
C LEU A 218 1.66 13.69 0.46
N LEU A 219 2.36 12.88 1.27
CA LEU A 219 3.48 12.06 0.81
C LEU A 219 3.04 11.00 -0.21
N GLN A 220 1.88 10.38 -0.01
CA GLN A 220 1.31 9.43 -0.97
C GLN A 220 0.82 10.12 -2.24
N ALA A 221 0.30 11.35 -2.13
CA ALA A 221 -0.14 12.13 -3.28
C ALA A 221 1.03 12.54 -4.17
N THR A 222 2.15 13.00 -3.59
CA THR A 222 3.35 13.35 -4.36
C THR A 222 3.96 12.14 -5.08
N ASN A 223 3.96 10.97 -4.43
CA ASN A 223 4.39 9.72 -5.05
C ASN A 223 3.47 9.32 -6.22
N ALA A 224 2.15 9.35 -6.01
CA ALA A 224 1.17 9.04 -7.06
C ALA A 224 1.29 10.01 -8.25
N THR A 225 1.49 11.30 -7.98
CA THR A 225 1.74 12.33 -9.00
C THR A 225 2.96 11.98 -9.85
N ALA A 226 4.10 11.70 -9.22
CA ALA A 226 5.33 11.37 -9.94
C ALA A 226 5.19 10.12 -10.81
N MET A 227 4.54 9.07 -10.30
CA MET A 227 4.27 7.85 -11.08
C MET A 227 3.35 8.13 -12.28
N THR A 228 2.32 8.95 -12.10
CA THR A 228 1.34 9.27 -13.15
C THR A 228 1.95 10.09 -14.26
N ILE A 229 2.72 11.13 -13.93
CA ILE A 229 3.25 12.08 -14.91
C ILE A 229 4.57 11.63 -15.56
N MET A 230 5.24 10.61 -15.01
CA MET A 230 6.60 10.21 -15.42
C MET A 230 6.72 9.98 -16.91
N THR A 231 5.79 9.25 -17.52
CA THR A 231 5.84 8.94 -18.96
C THR A 231 5.72 10.20 -19.79
N VAL A 232 4.73 11.05 -19.49
CA VAL A 232 4.49 12.32 -20.21
C VAL A 232 5.69 13.27 -20.03
N TYR A 233 6.23 13.35 -18.82
CA TYR A 233 7.41 14.19 -18.54
C TYR A 233 8.64 13.75 -19.32
N VAL A 234 8.92 12.45 -19.40
CA VAL A 234 10.06 11.89 -20.14
C VAL A 234 9.93 12.17 -21.64
N THR A 235 8.73 12.00 -22.20
CA THR A 235 8.52 12.17 -23.65
C THR A 235 8.36 13.64 -24.06
N GLU A 236 7.62 14.44 -23.34
CA GLU A 236 7.27 15.80 -23.75
C GLU A 236 8.24 16.87 -23.22
N THR A 237 8.82 16.68 -22.02
CA THR A 237 9.73 17.68 -21.44
C THR A 237 11.19 17.33 -21.63
N LEU A 238 11.57 16.06 -21.49
CA LEU A 238 12.95 15.62 -21.68
C LEU A 238 13.26 15.23 -23.13
N HIS A 239 12.22 15.08 -23.98
CA HIS A 239 12.33 14.64 -25.37
C HIS A 239 13.10 13.31 -25.54
N LEU A 240 12.93 12.40 -24.55
CA LEU A 240 13.51 11.06 -24.55
C LEU A 240 12.48 10.03 -25.03
N ASP A 241 12.97 8.89 -25.52
CA ASP A 241 12.10 7.77 -25.85
C ASP A 241 11.29 7.30 -24.63
N VAL A 242 10.05 6.90 -24.88
CA VAL A 242 9.12 6.39 -23.82
C VAL A 242 9.70 5.24 -23.00
N GLN A 243 10.63 4.49 -23.58
CA GLN A 243 11.34 3.39 -22.91
C GLN A 243 12.08 3.86 -21.65
N TRP A 244 12.62 5.09 -21.64
CA TRP A 244 13.30 5.64 -20.47
C TRP A 244 12.38 5.85 -19.28
N ALA A 245 11.11 6.15 -19.51
CA ALA A 245 10.11 6.20 -18.44
C ALA A 245 9.89 4.80 -17.82
N GLY A 246 9.76 3.78 -18.65
CA GLY A 246 9.65 2.39 -18.21
C GLY A 246 10.88 1.92 -17.45
N ILE A 247 12.08 2.22 -17.95
CA ILE A 247 13.36 1.89 -17.29
C ILE A 247 13.45 2.60 -15.92
N ALA A 248 13.11 3.89 -15.85
CA ALA A 248 13.14 4.65 -14.59
C ALA A 248 12.22 4.04 -13.54
N LEU A 249 10.95 3.76 -13.90
CA LEU A 249 9.99 3.13 -13.00
C LEU A 249 10.40 1.70 -12.60
N GLY A 250 10.96 0.93 -13.55
CA GLY A 250 11.47 -0.42 -13.29
C GLY A 250 12.66 -0.42 -12.33
N VAL A 251 13.62 0.49 -12.52
CA VAL A 251 14.77 0.66 -11.61
C VAL A 251 14.32 1.11 -10.23
N ALA A 252 13.36 2.05 -10.14
CA ALA A 252 12.76 2.46 -8.87
C ALA A 252 12.18 1.26 -8.12
N ALA A 253 11.35 0.45 -8.79
CA ALA A 253 10.74 -0.73 -8.21
C ALA A 253 11.78 -1.80 -7.80
N ALA A 254 12.82 -2.01 -8.60
CA ALA A 254 13.89 -2.94 -8.27
C ALA A 254 14.70 -2.48 -7.04
N LEU A 255 14.97 -1.18 -6.92
CA LEU A 255 15.68 -0.59 -5.78
C LEU A 255 14.82 -0.50 -4.51
N GLU A 256 13.48 -0.48 -4.64
CA GLU A 256 12.55 -0.43 -3.50
C GLU A 256 12.73 -1.64 -2.59
N VAL A 257 12.92 -2.85 -3.15
CA VAL A 257 13.04 -4.09 -2.36
C VAL A 257 14.24 -4.04 -1.41
N PRO A 258 15.50 -3.79 -1.86
CA PRO A 258 16.63 -3.67 -0.96
C PRO A 258 16.51 -2.47 -0.01
N ALA A 259 15.91 -1.36 -0.44
CA ALA A 259 15.67 -0.20 0.43
C ALA A 259 14.69 -0.56 1.55
N LEU A 260 13.60 -1.29 1.29
CA LEU A 260 12.67 -1.79 2.32
C LEU A 260 13.36 -2.71 3.32
N ILE A 261 14.20 -3.64 2.85
CA ILE A 261 14.96 -4.54 3.73
C ILE A 261 15.90 -3.74 4.64
N LEU A 262 16.59 -2.74 4.08
CA LEU A 262 17.50 -1.88 4.85
C LEU A 262 16.72 -1.04 5.87
N ILE A 263 15.64 -0.41 5.48
CA ILE A 263 14.76 0.36 6.37
C ILE A 263 14.15 -0.54 7.46
N GLY A 264 13.77 -1.77 7.11
CA GLY A 264 13.31 -2.76 8.08
C GLY A 264 14.35 -3.05 9.16
N ARG A 265 15.63 -3.22 8.78
CA ARG A 265 16.72 -3.40 9.74
C ARG A 265 16.97 -2.14 10.59
N LEU A 266 16.89 -0.98 9.97
CA LEU A 266 17.08 0.30 10.67
C LEU A 266 15.93 0.62 11.61
N SER A 267 14.70 0.16 11.35
CA SER A 267 13.53 0.39 12.21
C SER A 267 13.63 -0.26 13.58
N GLY A 268 14.50 -1.29 13.74
CA GLY A 268 14.83 -1.88 15.03
C GLY A 268 15.82 -1.05 15.88
N ARG A 269 16.48 -0.05 15.28
CA ARG A 269 17.53 0.74 15.94
C ARG A 269 17.22 2.25 15.99
N HIS A 270 16.35 2.73 15.12
CA HIS A 270 16.03 4.15 14.98
C HIS A 270 14.53 4.40 15.13
N SER A 271 14.16 5.59 15.54
CA SER A 271 12.75 5.98 15.67
C SER A 271 12.06 5.99 14.28
N HIS A 272 10.85 5.50 14.21
CA HIS A 272 10.05 5.48 12.98
C HIS A 272 9.89 6.87 12.37
N LEU A 273 9.61 7.90 13.19
CA LEU A 273 9.50 9.29 12.73
C LEU A 273 10.84 9.83 12.19
N GLY A 274 11.98 9.41 12.76
CA GLY A 274 13.31 9.76 12.24
C GLY A 274 13.55 9.17 10.85
N LEU A 275 13.23 7.89 10.64
CA LEU A 275 13.36 7.23 9.35
C LEU A 275 12.45 7.85 8.28
N ILE A 276 11.22 8.20 8.64
CA ILE A 276 10.31 8.91 7.73
C ILE A 276 10.86 10.30 7.39
N ALA A 277 11.47 11.00 8.35
CA ALA A 277 12.10 12.30 8.06
C ALA A 277 13.24 12.17 7.04
N THR A 278 14.12 11.16 7.15
CA THR A 278 15.16 10.93 6.14
C THR A 278 14.55 10.60 4.77
N SER A 279 13.43 9.87 4.75
CA SER A 279 12.70 9.54 3.53
C SER A 279 12.07 10.77 2.88
N CYS A 280 11.55 11.70 3.68
CA CYS A 280 11.05 12.99 3.17
C CYS A 280 12.18 13.83 2.58
N VAL A 281 13.36 13.88 3.22
CA VAL A 281 14.54 14.60 2.69
C VAL A 281 14.96 14.00 1.35
N ALA A 282 15.03 12.68 1.25
CA ALA A 282 15.33 12.01 -0.01
C ALA A 282 14.25 12.30 -1.08
N GLY A 283 12.98 12.32 -0.70
CA GLY A 283 11.87 12.67 -1.59
C GLY A 283 11.96 14.11 -2.10
N ILE A 284 12.27 15.07 -1.23
CA ILE A 284 12.49 16.48 -1.64
C ILE A 284 13.65 16.55 -2.64
N ALA A 285 14.78 15.90 -2.35
CA ALA A 285 15.93 15.88 -3.26
C ALA A 285 15.59 15.19 -4.59
N PHE A 286 14.80 14.12 -4.57
CA PHE A 286 14.30 13.44 -5.76
C PHE A 286 13.44 14.38 -6.64
N TYR A 287 12.43 15.03 -6.06
CA TYR A 287 11.55 15.92 -6.82
C TYR A 287 12.27 17.16 -7.32
N LEU A 288 13.16 17.75 -6.53
CA LEU A 288 14.01 18.85 -7.01
C LEU A 288 14.93 18.36 -8.16
N GLY A 289 15.52 17.18 -7.99
CA GLY A 289 16.34 16.58 -9.05
C GLY A 289 15.54 16.38 -10.34
N LEU A 290 14.31 15.88 -10.26
CA LEU A 290 13.43 15.72 -11.43
C LEU A 290 13.09 17.07 -12.09
N ALA A 291 12.87 18.12 -11.31
CA ALA A 291 12.57 19.44 -11.87
C ALA A 291 13.71 20.00 -12.75
N PHE A 292 14.96 19.59 -12.50
CA PHE A 292 16.16 20.08 -13.19
C PHE A 292 16.89 18.99 -14.00
N VAL A 293 16.35 17.78 -14.10
CA VAL A 293 16.97 16.70 -14.89
C VAL A 293 17.00 17.07 -16.38
N THR A 294 18.13 16.73 -17.03
CA THR A 294 18.36 17.05 -18.44
C THR A 294 18.65 15.82 -19.30
N GLY A 295 18.82 14.63 -18.70
CA GLY A 295 19.16 13.46 -19.48
C GLY A 295 18.90 12.13 -18.75
N PRO A 296 19.01 10.99 -19.46
CA PRO A 296 18.59 9.69 -18.95
C PRO A 296 19.45 9.19 -17.78
N VAL A 297 20.74 9.48 -17.77
CA VAL A 297 21.66 9.01 -16.70
C VAL A 297 21.25 9.58 -15.35
N LEU A 298 20.99 10.90 -15.29
CA LEU A 298 20.55 11.55 -14.06
C LEU A 298 19.14 11.09 -13.66
N LEU A 299 18.23 10.91 -14.64
CA LEU A 299 16.89 10.37 -14.40
C LEU A 299 16.93 9.01 -13.69
N ILE A 300 17.81 8.12 -14.15
CA ILE A 300 17.99 6.80 -13.53
C ILE A 300 18.68 6.90 -12.17
N GLY A 301 19.71 7.73 -12.05
CA GLY A 301 20.41 7.96 -10.78
C GLY A 301 19.50 8.48 -9.67
N LEU A 302 18.54 9.34 -9.99
CA LEU A 302 17.55 9.87 -9.06
C LEU A 302 16.62 8.79 -8.50
N GLN A 303 16.47 7.62 -9.17
CA GLN A 303 15.61 6.54 -8.69
C GLN A 303 16.12 5.92 -7.37
N VAL A 304 17.39 6.09 -7.02
CA VAL A 304 17.94 5.71 -5.70
C VAL A 304 17.25 6.52 -4.59
N LEU A 305 17.10 7.82 -4.78
CA LEU A 305 16.43 8.72 -3.83
C LEU A 305 14.92 8.41 -3.77
N ASN A 306 14.31 8.13 -4.92
CA ASN A 306 12.92 7.71 -5.02
C ASN A 306 12.66 6.42 -4.23
N ALA A 307 13.48 5.40 -4.46
CA ALA A 307 13.37 4.11 -3.77
C ALA A 307 13.52 4.26 -2.24
N TRP A 308 14.48 5.06 -1.77
CA TRP A 308 14.64 5.34 -0.34
C TRP A 308 13.43 6.07 0.23
N SER A 309 12.96 7.12 -0.46
CA SER A 309 11.80 7.89 -0.05
C SER A 309 10.55 7.01 0.07
N PHE A 310 10.27 6.25 -0.98
CA PHE A 310 9.10 5.36 -1.02
C PHE A 310 9.21 4.24 0.03
N ALA A 311 10.37 3.60 0.16
CA ALA A 311 10.58 2.51 1.12
C ALA A 311 10.36 2.97 2.57
N GLY A 312 10.77 4.18 2.95
CA GLY A 312 10.49 4.72 4.28
C GLY A 312 9.02 5.01 4.50
N ILE A 313 8.35 5.66 3.54
CA ILE A 313 6.93 5.97 3.64
C ILE A 313 6.09 4.69 3.64
N ALA A 314 6.35 3.78 2.71
CA ALA A 314 5.60 2.53 2.56
C ALA A 314 5.94 1.47 3.61
N GLY A 315 7.22 1.38 4.01
CA GLY A 315 7.70 0.40 4.97
C GLY A 315 7.41 0.78 6.41
N ILE A 316 7.74 2.02 6.82
CA ILE A 316 7.58 2.48 8.21
C ILE A 316 6.17 3.02 8.49
N GLY A 317 5.46 3.51 7.46
CA GLY A 317 4.15 4.11 7.64
C GLY A 317 3.17 3.17 8.34
N LEU A 318 3.07 1.93 7.87
CA LEU A 318 2.17 0.95 8.46
C LEU A 318 2.50 0.63 9.94
N PRO A 319 3.74 0.26 10.33
CA PRO A 319 4.12 0.10 11.72
C PRO A 319 3.85 1.34 12.59
N LEU A 320 4.10 2.55 12.07
CA LEU A 320 3.83 3.79 12.77
C LEU A 320 2.34 3.95 13.10
N PHE A 321 1.45 3.73 12.13
CA PHE A 321 0.01 3.78 12.35
C PHE A 321 -0.45 2.73 13.37
N GLN A 322 0.12 1.52 13.31
CA GLN A 322 -0.17 0.45 14.25
C GLN A 322 0.36 0.70 15.67
N GLN A 323 1.36 1.55 15.84
CA GLN A 323 1.82 2.01 17.16
C GLN A 323 0.94 3.15 17.71
N MET A 324 0.46 4.04 16.83
CA MET A 324 -0.36 5.18 17.23
C MET A 324 -1.80 4.79 17.57
N ILE A 325 -2.33 3.77 16.91
CA ILE A 325 -3.73 3.36 17.03
C ILE A 325 -3.78 1.92 17.54
N PRO A 326 -4.27 1.67 18.76
CA PRO A 326 -4.21 0.35 19.39
C PRO A 326 -5.20 -0.69 18.80
N ARG A 327 -5.84 -0.38 17.68
CA ARG A 327 -6.72 -1.27 16.91
C ARG A 327 -6.03 -1.67 15.60
N PRO A 328 -5.47 -2.90 15.48
CA PRO A 328 -4.67 -3.32 14.34
C PRO A 328 -5.37 -3.21 13.00
N GLY A 329 -6.65 -3.56 12.93
CA GLY A 329 -7.45 -3.45 11.72
C GLY A 329 -7.70 -2.00 11.33
N LEU A 330 -8.17 -1.17 12.27
CA LEU A 330 -8.44 0.24 12.02
C LEU A 330 -7.17 1.00 11.61
N SER A 331 -6.05 0.78 12.30
CA SER A 331 -4.77 1.42 11.98
C SER A 331 -4.29 1.05 10.58
N THR A 332 -4.38 -0.23 10.21
CA THR A 332 -4.01 -0.70 8.88
C THR A 332 -4.94 -0.15 7.80
N GLY A 333 -6.25 -0.15 8.05
CA GLY A 333 -7.24 0.41 7.12
C GLY A 333 -7.03 1.92 6.88
N LEU A 334 -6.79 2.69 7.94
CA LEU A 334 -6.50 4.13 7.84
C LEU A 334 -5.22 4.38 7.04
N TYR A 335 -4.14 3.63 7.33
CA TYR A 335 -2.90 3.74 6.56
C TYR A 335 -3.13 3.46 5.07
N MET A 336 -3.80 2.37 4.72
CA MET A 336 -4.08 2.03 3.31
C MET A 336 -4.94 3.08 2.62
N ASN A 337 -5.83 3.72 3.34
CA ASN A 337 -6.66 4.79 2.82
C ASN A 337 -5.89 6.09 2.57
N THR A 338 -4.77 6.37 3.28
CA THR A 338 -3.93 7.54 2.93
C THR A 338 -3.41 7.44 1.50
N ARG A 339 -3.07 6.23 1.03
CA ARG A 339 -2.65 6.00 -0.36
C ARG A 339 -3.78 6.26 -1.36
N ARG A 340 -5.02 5.83 -1.05
CA ARG A 340 -6.19 6.05 -1.94
C ARG A 340 -6.54 7.53 -2.05
N VAL A 341 -6.58 8.22 -0.90
CA VAL A 341 -6.80 9.67 -0.88
C VAL A 341 -5.66 10.39 -1.60
N GLY A 342 -4.41 9.97 -1.37
CA GLY A 342 -3.25 10.50 -2.08
C GLY A 342 -3.38 10.38 -3.60
N SER A 343 -3.83 9.23 -4.11
CA SER A 343 -4.07 9.05 -5.56
C SER A 343 -5.18 9.97 -6.09
N ILE A 344 -6.21 10.27 -5.30
CA ILE A 344 -7.25 11.25 -5.68
C ILE A 344 -6.68 12.67 -5.72
N VAL A 345 -5.88 13.03 -4.73
CA VAL A 345 -5.26 14.36 -4.61
C VAL A 345 -4.17 14.60 -5.67
N SER A 346 -3.60 13.54 -6.25
CA SER A 346 -2.57 13.67 -7.30
C SER A 346 -3.05 14.45 -8.53
N GLY A 347 -4.31 14.31 -8.94
CA GLY A 347 -4.89 15.05 -10.07
C GLY A 347 -4.83 16.57 -9.87
N PRO A 348 -5.39 17.13 -8.80
CA PRO A 348 -5.23 18.55 -8.44
C PRO A 348 -3.76 19.02 -8.37
N ILE A 349 -2.83 18.19 -7.87
CA ILE A 349 -1.40 18.54 -7.82
C ILE A 349 -0.84 18.68 -9.24
N ILE A 350 -1.17 17.76 -10.14
CA ILE A 350 -0.75 17.84 -11.56
C ILE A 350 -1.34 19.10 -12.20
N ALA A 351 -2.63 19.35 -12.02
CA ALA A 351 -3.30 20.51 -12.59
C ALA A 351 -2.67 21.82 -12.10
N PHE A 352 -2.50 21.98 -10.78
CA PHE A 352 -1.90 23.18 -10.20
C PHE A 352 -0.44 23.35 -10.61
N GLY A 353 0.36 22.29 -10.56
CA GLY A 353 1.78 22.35 -10.90
C GLY A 353 2.02 22.68 -12.37
N SER A 354 1.16 22.21 -13.27
CA SER A 354 1.26 22.49 -14.72
C SER A 354 0.89 23.93 -15.09
N LEU A 355 0.12 24.63 -14.27
CA LEU A 355 -0.23 26.06 -14.48
C LEU A 355 0.93 27.01 -14.19
N THR A 356 2.01 26.54 -13.56
CA THR A 356 3.20 27.36 -13.31
C THR A 356 3.92 27.67 -14.61
N ALA A 357 4.67 28.78 -14.65
CA ALA A 357 5.49 29.17 -15.81
C ALA A 357 6.55 28.09 -16.20
N LEU A 358 6.78 27.10 -15.34
CA LEU A 358 7.73 26.01 -15.55
C LEU A 358 7.07 24.75 -16.16
N GLY A 359 5.77 24.79 -16.47
CA GLY A 359 5.03 23.67 -17.03
C GLY A 359 5.16 22.38 -16.20
N GLN A 360 5.50 21.26 -16.84
CA GLN A 360 5.62 19.97 -16.15
C GLN A 360 6.71 19.94 -15.05
N ARG A 361 7.77 20.75 -15.16
CA ARG A 361 8.79 20.92 -14.10
C ARG A 361 8.19 21.50 -12.83
N GLY A 362 7.19 22.39 -12.96
CA GLY A 362 6.45 22.97 -11.84
C GLY A 362 5.68 21.94 -11.01
N ILE A 363 5.25 20.84 -11.62
CA ILE A 363 4.60 19.72 -10.91
C ILE A 363 5.56 19.13 -9.87
N PHE A 364 6.81 18.88 -10.25
CA PHE A 364 7.80 18.32 -9.33
C PHE A 364 8.24 19.30 -8.24
N LEU A 365 8.30 20.61 -8.55
CA LEU A 365 8.52 21.63 -7.51
C LEU A 365 7.36 21.68 -6.52
N THR A 366 6.13 21.55 -6.99
CA THR A 366 4.94 21.42 -6.14
C THR A 366 5.04 20.17 -5.26
N CYS A 367 5.45 19.03 -5.82
CA CYS A 367 5.69 17.80 -5.05
C CYS A 367 6.78 17.99 -3.99
N ALA A 368 7.88 18.68 -4.29
CA ALA A 368 8.92 18.99 -3.32
C ALA A 368 8.39 19.85 -2.17
N GLY A 369 7.61 20.90 -2.47
CA GLY A 369 6.98 21.75 -1.48
C GLY A 369 5.98 21.01 -0.59
N LEU A 370 5.14 20.15 -1.17
CA LEU A 370 4.20 19.32 -0.41
C LEU A 370 4.90 18.27 0.45
N THR A 371 6.00 17.69 -0.04
CA THR A 371 6.83 16.76 0.75
C THR A 371 7.49 17.48 1.92
N LEU A 372 7.98 18.70 1.71
CA LEU A 372 8.50 19.57 2.78
C LEU A 372 7.40 19.90 3.81
N THR A 373 6.18 20.23 3.36
CA THR A 373 5.03 20.43 4.22
C THR A 373 4.73 19.18 5.07
N GLY A 374 4.73 18.00 4.45
CA GLY A 374 4.61 16.72 5.14
C GLY A 374 5.70 16.52 6.20
N LEU A 375 6.95 16.82 5.87
CA LEU A 375 8.07 16.75 6.82
C LEU A 375 7.89 17.71 8.01
N VAL A 376 7.46 18.93 7.77
CA VAL A 376 7.20 19.92 8.83
C VAL A 376 6.06 19.44 9.74
N ILE A 377 4.97 18.92 9.18
CA ILE A 377 3.85 18.37 9.96
C ILE A 377 4.34 17.20 10.84
N ILE A 378 5.16 16.31 10.32
CA ILE A 378 5.74 15.18 11.06
C ILE A 378 6.66 15.69 12.18
N ALA A 379 7.46 16.71 11.92
CA ALA A 379 8.33 17.33 12.93
C ALA A 379 7.53 18.00 14.07
N ILE A 380 6.41 18.65 13.75
CA ILE A 380 5.49 19.21 14.74
C ILE A 380 4.82 18.08 15.55
N ALA A 381 4.29 17.06 14.87
CA ALA A 381 3.66 15.92 15.52
C ALA A 381 4.61 15.20 16.48
N ARG A 382 5.91 15.12 16.14
CA ARG A 382 6.95 14.54 17.01
C ARG A 382 7.09 15.33 18.32
N ARG A 383 6.91 16.64 18.31
CA ARG A 383 7.00 17.48 19.52
C ARG A 383 5.78 17.33 20.43
N THR A 384 4.63 16.98 19.86
CA THR A 384 3.37 16.78 20.60
C THR A 384 3.21 15.37 21.16
N THR A 385 4.00 14.41 20.70
CA THR A 385 4.07 13.06 21.27
C THR A 385 4.95 13.11 22.52
N LYS A 386 4.33 12.94 23.71
CA LYS A 386 5.08 12.76 24.96
C LYS A 386 5.96 11.51 24.83
N PRO A 387 7.24 11.54 25.23
CA PRO A 387 8.05 10.33 25.31
C PRO A 387 7.35 9.36 26.28
N ALA A 388 7.19 8.11 25.86
CA ALA A 388 6.71 7.05 26.76
C ALA A 388 7.57 7.07 28.03
N ARG A 389 6.92 7.19 29.18
CA ARG A 389 7.54 7.25 30.51
C ARG A 389 8.02 5.84 30.87
N GLY A 390 9.21 5.45 30.43
CA GLY A 390 9.65 4.06 30.61
C GLY A 390 11.05 3.74 30.15
N ASP A 391 12.06 4.63 30.32
CA ASP A 391 13.47 4.27 30.25
C ASP A 391 14.30 5.10 31.25
N ARG A 392 13.85 5.10 32.50
CA ARG A 392 14.76 5.32 33.60
C ARG A 392 14.91 3.97 34.32
N LEU A 393 15.93 3.22 33.95
CA LEU A 393 16.46 2.18 34.81
C LEU A 393 16.69 2.80 36.20
N PRO A 394 16.21 2.17 37.30
CA PRO A 394 16.56 2.64 38.61
C PRO A 394 18.09 2.55 38.75
N ALA A 395 18.72 3.67 39.09
CA ALA A 395 20.11 3.68 39.49
C ALA A 395 20.26 2.72 40.67
N THR A 396 20.96 1.63 40.45
CA THR A 396 21.45 0.74 41.53
C THR A 396 22.46 1.51 42.33
N THR A 397 22.05 1.93 43.50
CA THR A 397 22.97 2.26 44.63
C THR A 397 23.48 0.98 45.23
#